data_df561736debf0ae93e22de1cf195a5fe
#
_entry.id   df561736debf0ae93e22de1cf195a5fe
#
_cell.length_a   1.000
_cell.length_b   1.000
_cell.length_c   1.000
_cell.angle_alpha   90.00
_cell.angle_beta   90.00
_cell.angle_gamma   90.00
#
_symmetry.space_group_name_H-M   'P 1'
#
loop_
_entity.id
_entity.type
_entity.pdbx_description
1 polymer ?
#
loop_
_entity_poly.entity_id
_entity_poly.type
_entity_poly.pdbx_seq_one_letter_code
_entity_poly.pdbx_strand_id
1 'polypeptide(L)'
;MVSREHETAPQELDRLRSEQAELRTVLDVLPLATAIKNTEGRFLYVNAPYAAGYGLPCEKLIGQLEQDVMPPGNDLTQTLRHDREVIESGRSMSIPNFAFVTHEGRNMLLHVTREPVRFCGEACTLVNAHDVSDLRNAAAERRKLEMRMAESQRLEGLGLMAGGIAHDFNNLLVGVLTNSEMALRQIELDSAAHSFIERVKLAAERMAGLARQMLAYTGRDHVQVAPLDLARLTRESIAILASNVPSHIFLDCSLPTDLPDVHGDATQLSQVIVNLIMNAADAIGGRPGTISVNIRREFVDSDRTSSLAVRSVRGATECLCLEVKDDGPGMDQATRNRIFDPFFSTKGKAGRGLGLASVMGIVRAHQGALQVDSELGQGTRMRVWIPLSSERQRSNRAPLTAALKSEVSGYSVLVVDDEPIVRDTTGSVLHAHGCKVHFAADGVEAVTTVARIPNVDLVLLDMNMPGTPIRETFHALRMALPKCKVLLTSGYNDPAVLRDLLGEPGTDFIQKPFVIDELLQRCANLLR
;
A
#
# COMPACT_ATOMS: atom_id res chain seq x y z
N MET A 1 -83.37 8.95 -5.25
CA MET A 1 -83.72 7.79 -4.38
C MET A 1 -82.98 6.57 -4.96
N VAL A 2 -81.84 6.22 -4.41
CA VAL A 2 -81.13 5.00 -4.82
C VAL A 2 -81.55 3.96 -3.80
N SER A 3 -82.27 2.92 -4.29
CA SER A 3 -82.72 1.77 -3.52
C SER A 3 -81.50 1.05 -2.94
N ARG A 4 -81.34 1.06 -1.64
CA ARG A 4 -80.46 0.09 -0.95
C ARG A 4 -81.20 -1.27 -1.04
N GLU A 5 -80.75 -2.12 -1.96
CA GLU A 5 -81.08 -3.53 -1.94
C GLU A 5 -80.65 -4.10 -0.58
N HIS A 6 -81.57 -4.73 0.18
CA HIS A 6 -81.25 -5.45 1.39
C HIS A 6 -80.47 -6.71 0.98
N GLU A 7 -79.12 -6.66 1.07
CA GLU A 7 -78.29 -7.86 1.01
C GLU A 7 -78.78 -8.87 2.06
N THR A 8 -78.97 -10.11 1.66
CA THR A 8 -79.32 -11.15 2.61
C THR A 8 -78.13 -11.50 3.50
N ALA A 9 -78.32 -11.86 4.76
CA ALA A 9 -77.21 -12.18 5.70
C ALA A 9 -76.14 -13.15 5.13
N PRO A 10 -76.47 -14.16 4.30
CA PRO A 10 -75.48 -14.98 3.62
C PRO A 10 -74.62 -14.24 2.59
N GLN A 11 -75.20 -13.33 1.84
CA GLN A 11 -74.49 -12.53 0.83
C GLN A 11 -73.53 -11.53 1.47
N GLU A 12 -73.90 -10.92 2.59
CA GLU A 12 -73.02 -10.03 3.37
C GLU A 12 -71.85 -10.82 4.00
N LEU A 13 -72.11 -12.04 4.46
CA LEU A 13 -71.08 -12.92 5.01
C LEU A 13 -70.05 -13.34 3.94
N ASP A 14 -70.49 -13.68 2.74
CA ASP A 14 -69.60 -14.08 1.63
C ASP A 14 -68.80 -12.89 1.11
N ARG A 15 -69.38 -11.70 1.07
CA ARG A 15 -68.66 -10.46 0.75
C ARG A 15 -67.58 -10.16 1.78
N LEU A 16 -67.90 -10.21 3.07
CA LEU A 16 -66.90 -10.00 4.15
C LEU A 16 -65.75 -11.01 4.11
N ARG A 17 -66.06 -12.27 3.78
CA ARG A 17 -65.03 -13.31 3.60
C ARG A 17 -64.15 -13.03 2.41
N SER A 18 -64.70 -12.54 1.29
CA SER A 18 -63.94 -12.17 0.11
C SER A 18 -63.01 -10.97 0.40
N GLU A 19 -63.54 -9.93 1.03
CA GLU A 19 -62.76 -8.73 1.44
C GLU A 19 -61.64 -9.11 2.43
N GLN A 20 -61.90 -10.01 3.37
CA GLN A 20 -60.89 -10.54 4.31
C GLN A 20 -59.81 -11.33 3.59
N ALA A 21 -60.15 -12.17 2.61
CA ALA A 21 -59.21 -12.94 1.82
C ALA A 21 -58.31 -12.04 0.95
N GLU A 22 -58.88 -10.97 0.35
CA GLU A 22 -58.13 -9.99 -0.44
C GLU A 22 -57.13 -9.21 0.43
N LEU A 23 -57.57 -8.74 1.62
CA LEU A 23 -56.69 -8.02 2.55
C LEU A 23 -55.54 -8.92 3.04
N ARG A 24 -55.84 -10.21 3.32
CA ARG A 24 -54.84 -11.20 3.73
C ARG A 24 -53.79 -11.41 2.61
N THR A 25 -54.25 -11.55 1.37
CA THR A 25 -53.37 -11.69 0.21
C THR A 25 -52.41 -10.49 0.06
N VAL A 26 -52.89 -9.27 0.26
CA VAL A 26 -52.07 -8.05 0.21
C VAL A 26 -51.02 -8.09 1.33
N LEU A 27 -51.40 -8.44 2.55
CA LEU A 27 -50.45 -8.49 3.68
C LEU A 27 -49.40 -9.60 3.52
N ASP A 28 -49.76 -10.73 2.87
CA ASP A 28 -48.82 -11.84 2.63
C ASP A 28 -47.79 -11.54 1.52
N VAL A 29 -48.12 -10.65 0.58
CA VAL A 29 -47.19 -10.22 -0.51
C VAL A 29 -46.22 -9.12 -0.06
N LEU A 30 -46.58 -8.36 0.98
CA LEU A 30 -45.68 -7.31 1.49
C LEU A 30 -44.42 -7.95 2.10
N PRO A 31 -43.19 -7.40 1.81
CA PRO A 31 -41.94 -7.90 2.38
C PRO A 31 -41.75 -7.47 3.85
N LEU A 32 -42.81 -7.33 4.58
CA LEU A 32 -42.89 -6.91 5.98
C LEU A 32 -43.47 -8.02 6.81
N ALA A 33 -42.69 -8.60 7.67
CA ALA A 33 -43.18 -9.63 8.61
C ALA A 33 -44.08 -8.96 9.66
N THR A 34 -45.36 -9.32 9.69
CA THR A 34 -46.38 -8.68 10.54
C THR A 34 -47.07 -9.71 11.44
N ALA A 35 -47.17 -9.38 12.72
CA ALA A 35 -47.92 -10.18 13.70
C ALA A 35 -48.73 -9.27 14.65
N ILE A 36 -49.87 -9.80 15.17
CA ILE A 36 -50.63 -9.20 16.26
C ILE A 36 -50.62 -10.18 17.41
N LYS A 37 -50.20 -9.71 18.60
CA LYS A 37 -50.13 -10.50 19.81
C LYS A 37 -50.87 -9.84 20.96
N ASN A 38 -51.51 -10.65 21.81
CA ASN A 38 -52.13 -10.14 23.03
C ASN A 38 -51.11 -10.00 24.18
N THR A 39 -51.59 -9.60 25.36
CA THR A 39 -50.78 -9.39 26.57
C THR A 39 -50.05 -10.65 27.09
N GLU A 40 -50.53 -11.83 26.71
CA GLU A 40 -49.94 -13.14 27.08
C GLU A 40 -48.86 -13.55 26.07
N GLY A 41 -48.71 -12.85 24.93
CA GLY A 41 -47.83 -13.24 23.82
C GLY A 41 -48.48 -14.28 22.90
N ARG A 42 -49.82 -14.39 22.90
CA ARG A 42 -50.54 -15.28 22.00
C ARG A 42 -50.72 -14.59 20.63
N PHE A 43 -50.41 -15.32 19.58
CA PHE A 43 -50.60 -14.84 18.21
C PHE A 43 -52.08 -14.81 17.83
N LEU A 44 -52.63 -13.64 17.55
CA LEU A 44 -53.98 -13.43 17.04
C LEU A 44 -54.01 -13.30 15.52
N TYR A 45 -52.92 -12.80 14.94
CA TYR A 45 -52.71 -12.70 13.51
C TYR A 45 -51.22 -12.82 13.19
N VAL A 46 -50.87 -13.46 12.08
CA VAL A 46 -49.55 -13.46 11.47
C VAL A 46 -49.70 -13.52 9.96
N ASN A 47 -48.81 -12.85 9.23
CA ASN A 47 -48.73 -12.98 7.77
C ASN A 47 -47.65 -14.01 7.37
N ALA A 48 -47.62 -14.37 6.09
CA ALA A 48 -46.70 -15.39 5.57
C ALA A 48 -45.21 -15.07 5.81
N PRO A 49 -44.70 -13.83 5.62
CA PRO A 49 -43.31 -13.46 5.95
C PRO A 49 -42.96 -13.68 7.44
N TYR A 50 -43.88 -13.36 8.37
CA TYR A 50 -43.64 -13.58 9.80
C TYR A 50 -43.58 -15.08 10.13
N ALA A 51 -44.50 -15.84 9.59
CA ALA A 51 -44.60 -17.28 9.78
C ALA A 51 -43.38 -18.03 9.25
N ALA A 52 -42.80 -17.55 8.13
CA ALA A 52 -41.58 -18.10 7.56
C ALA A 52 -40.39 -18.04 8.52
N GLY A 53 -40.23 -16.96 9.30
CA GLY A 53 -39.18 -16.84 10.31
C GLY A 53 -39.27 -17.91 11.41
N TYR A 54 -40.48 -18.34 11.75
CA TYR A 54 -40.76 -19.39 12.74
C TYR A 54 -40.78 -20.80 12.13
N GLY A 55 -40.78 -20.96 10.81
CA GLY A 55 -40.81 -22.25 10.13
C GLY A 55 -42.15 -22.99 10.24
N LEU A 56 -43.22 -22.27 10.53
CA LEU A 56 -44.55 -22.82 10.70
C LEU A 56 -45.56 -22.11 9.78
N PRO A 57 -46.59 -22.79 9.26
CA PRO A 57 -47.65 -22.10 8.53
C PRO A 57 -48.48 -21.21 9.46
N CYS A 58 -49.06 -20.12 8.92
CA CYS A 58 -49.83 -19.12 9.66
C CYS A 58 -50.92 -19.75 10.55
N GLU A 59 -51.64 -20.77 10.02
CA GLU A 59 -52.73 -21.44 10.72
C GLU A 59 -52.25 -22.19 11.97
N LYS A 60 -50.98 -22.62 12.00
CA LYS A 60 -50.39 -23.29 13.16
C LYS A 60 -49.83 -22.33 14.20
N LEU A 61 -49.46 -21.11 13.78
CA LEU A 61 -48.99 -20.07 14.70
C LEU A 61 -50.14 -19.35 15.40
N ILE A 62 -51.22 -19.07 14.68
CA ILE A 62 -52.38 -18.38 15.25
C ILE A 62 -52.95 -19.21 16.42
N GLY A 63 -53.11 -18.57 17.57
CA GLY A 63 -53.56 -19.18 18.80
C GLY A 63 -52.47 -19.76 19.70
N GLN A 64 -51.24 -19.94 19.20
CA GLN A 64 -50.11 -20.40 20.02
C GLN A 64 -49.53 -19.26 20.85
N LEU A 65 -48.89 -19.60 21.96
CA LEU A 65 -48.06 -18.67 22.72
C LEU A 65 -46.66 -18.58 22.07
N GLU A 66 -46.11 -17.40 21.96
CA GLU A 66 -44.78 -17.18 21.35
C GLU A 66 -43.68 -18.01 22.03
N GLN A 67 -43.78 -18.19 23.37
CA GLN A 67 -42.84 -19.02 24.15
C GLN A 67 -42.78 -20.49 23.70
N ASP A 68 -43.85 -21.02 23.13
CA ASP A 68 -43.97 -22.44 22.74
C ASP A 68 -43.43 -22.70 21.33
N VAL A 69 -43.27 -21.64 20.54
CA VAL A 69 -42.94 -21.71 19.09
C VAL A 69 -41.71 -20.87 18.68
N MET A 70 -41.15 -20.06 19.58
CA MET A 70 -40.00 -19.22 19.25
C MET A 70 -38.78 -20.07 18.88
N PRO A 71 -38.14 -19.80 17.73
CA PRO A 71 -36.92 -20.50 17.34
C PRO A 71 -35.80 -20.35 18.38
N PRO A 72 -34.99 -21.40 18.60
CA PRO A 72 -33.90 -21.36 19.57
C PRO A 72 -32.85 -20.30 19.22
N GLY A 73 -32.22 -19.70 20.24
CA GLY A 73 -31.21 -18.64 20.06
C GLY A 73 -31.79 -17.22 20.13
N ASN A 74 -33.11 -17.05 20.27
CA ASN A 74 -33.76 -15.75 20.43
C ASN A 74 -34.04 -15.43 21.91
N ASP A 75 -34.07 -14.14 22.25
CA ASP A 75 -34.40 -13.69 23.61
C ASP A 75 -35.90 -13.45 23.75
N LEU A 76 -36.60 -14.52 24.17
CA LEU A 76 -38.04 -14.48 24.43
C LEU A 76 -38.39 -13.47 25.54
N THR A 77 -37.56 -13.39 26.59
CA THR A 77 -37.83 -12.50 27.74
C THR A 77 -37.84 -11.03 27.31
N GLN A 78 -36.89 -10.66 26.46
CA GLN A 78 -36.83 -9.33 25.89
C GLN A 78 -38.05 -9.05 25.00
N THR A 79 -38.43 -10.00 24.16
CA THR A 79 -39.55 -9.85 23.23
C THR A 79 -40.86 -9.62 23.99
N LEU A 80 -41.20 -10.48 24.96
CA LEU A 80 -42.43 -10.37 25.77
C LEU A 80 -42.43 -9.08 26.62
N ARG A 81 -41.29 -8.66 27.13
CA ARG A 81 -41.16 -7.41 27.86
C ARG A 81 -41.50 -6.20 26.98
N HIS A 82 -40.99 -6.15 25.76
CA HIS A 82 -41.27 -5.05 24.83
C HIS A 82 -42.73 -5.01 24.41
N ASP A 83 -43.35 -6.18 24.17
CA ASP A 83 -44.77 -6.26 23.82
C ASP A 83 -45.65 -5.75 24.97
N ARG A 84 -45.37 -6.14 26.21
CA ARG A 84 -46.10 -5.69 27.40
C ARG A 84 -45.93 -4.17 27.61
N GLU A 85 -44.69 -3.65 27.48
CA GLU A 85 -44.41 -2.21 27.65
C GLU A 85 -45.21 -1.38 26.65
N VAL A 86 -45.32 -1.81 25.39
CA VAL A 86 -46.11 -1.13 24.35
C VAL A 86 -47.59 -1.13 24.67
N ILE A 87 -48.13 -2.26 25.13
CA ILE A 87 -49.57 -2.38 25.48
C ILE A 87 -49.90 -1.53 26.70
N GLU A 88 -49.06 -1.57 27.75
CA GLU A 88 -49.29 -0.84 29.01
C GLU A 88 -49.10 0.68 28.85
N SER A 89 -48.04 1.11 28.14
CA SER A 89 -47.76 2.52 27.95
C SER A 89 -48.63 3.21 26.91
N GLY A 90 -49.25 2.44 25.98
CA GLY A 90 -49.97 2.97 24.83
C GLY A 90 -49.07 3.72 23.83
N ARG A 91 -47.76 3.51 23.87
CA ARG A 91 -46.78 4.18 22.99
C ARG A 91 -46.08 3.20 22.08
N SER A 92 -45.86 3.60 20.83
CA SER A 92 -45.12 2.79 19.87
C SER A 92 -43.65 2.68 20.27
N MET A 93 -43.01 1.55 19.94
CA MET A 93 -41.59 1.26 20.14
C MET A 93 -40.93 0.90 18.82
N SER A 94 -39.74 1.46 18.55
CA SER A 94 -38.93 1.13 17.37
C SER A 94 -37.58 0.64 17.81
N ILE A 95 -37.18 -0.55 17.35
CA ILE A 95 -35.90 -1.18 17.67
C ILE A 95 -35.14 -1.42 16.39
N PRO A 96 -34.19 -0.54 16.04
CA PRO A 96 -33.28 -0.77 14.93
C PRO A 96 -32.24 -1.83 15.32
N ASN A 97 -31.93 -2.79 14.51
CA ASN A 97 -30.93 -3.84 14.75
C ASN A 97 -31.33 -4.88 15.81
N PHE A 98 -32.57 -5.33 15.78
CA PHE A 98 -33.01 -6.47 16.57
C PHE A 98 -32.45 -7.76 15.95
N ALA A 99 -31.60 -8.48 16.71
CA ALA A 99 -31.07 -9.77 16.27
C ALA A 99 -32.15 -10.86 16.37
N PHE A 100 -32.36 -11.58 15.28
CA PHE A 100 -33.31 -12.70 15.23
C PHE A 100 -32.67 -13.88 14.50
N VAL A 101 -32.84 -15.07 15.08
CA VAL A 101 -32.40 -16.34 14.49
C VAL A 101 -33.64 -17.09 13.98
N THR A 102 -33.67 -17.37 12.67
CA THR A 102 -34.80 -18.14 12.09
C THR A 102 -34.77 -19.61 12.54
N HIS A 103 -35.84 -20.32 12.30
CA HIS A 103 -35.91 -21.78 12.60
C HIS A 103 -34.84 -22.60 11.84
N GLU A 104 -34.36 -22.11 10.69
CA GLU A 104 -33.24 -22.68 9.90
C GLU A 104 -31.86 -22.33 10.45
N GLY A 105 -31.78 -21.54 11.53
CA GLY A 105 -30.51 -21.07 12.10
C GLY A 105 -29.87 -19.86 11.36
N ARG A 106 -30.61 -19.21 10.46
CA ARG A 106 -30.12 -17.99 9.78
C ARG A 106 -30.19 -16.79 10.73
N ASN A 107 -29.08 -16.10 10.91
CA ASN A 107 -29.05 -14.84 11.65
C ASN A 107 -29.56 -13.70 10.77
N MET A 108 -30.56 -12.98 11.25
CA MET A 108 -31.15 -11.81 10.60
C MET A 108 -30.99 -10.59 11.50
N LEU A 109 -30.84 -9.44 10.90
CA LEU A 109 -30.87 -8.16 11.59
C LEU A 109 -32.16 -7.44 11.19
N LEU A 110 -33.10 -7.35 12.14
CA LEU A 110 -34.42 -6.80 11.87
C LEU A 110 -34.52 -5.36 12.37
N HIS A 111 -35.23 -4.52 11.64
CA HIS A 111 -35.82 -3.31 12.17
C HIS A 111 -37.24 -3.67 12.63
N VAL A 112 -37.49 -3.64 13.93
CA VAL A 112 -38.78 -4.06 14.52
C VAL A 112 -39.49 -2.82 15.04
N THR A 113 -40.74 -2.63 14.61
CA THR A 113 -41.66 -1.67 15.20
C THR A 113 -42.78 -2.39 15.91
N ARG A 114 -43.17 -1.86 17.05
CA ARG A 114 -44.29 -2.36 17.87
C ARG A 114 -45.26 -1.23 18.12
N GLU A 115 -46.53 -1.46 17.84
CA GLU A 115 -47.58 -0.43 17.98
C GLU A 115 -48.73 -0.98 18.80
N PRO A 116 -49.28 -0.20 19.76
CA PRO A 116 -50.44 -0.62 20.50
C PRO A 116 -51.69 -0.58 19.62
N VAL A 117 -52.42 -1.67 19.53
CA VAL A 117 -53.64 -1.75 18.72
C VAL A 117 -54.74 -2.44 19.53
N ARG A 118 -56.00 -2.20 19.15
CA ARG A 118 -57.13 -3.03 19.60
C ARG A 118 -57.51 -3.99 18.49
N PHE A 119 -57.46 -5.31 18.82
CA PHE A 119 -57.80 -6.34 17.86
C PHE A 119 -58.76 -7.35 18.53
N CYS A 120 -59.91 -7.64 17.88
CA CYS A 120 -60.99 -8.48 18.42
C CYS A 120 -61.45 -8.05 19.82
N GLY A 121 -61.41 -6.75 20.15
CA GLY A 121 -61.83 -6.22 21.46
C GLY A 121 -60.73 -6.23 22.54
N GLU A 122 -59.60 -6.88 22.32
CA GLU A 122 -58.47 -6.97 23.23
C GLU A 122 -57.38 -5.91 22.96
N ALA A 123 -56.65 -5.54 24.02
CA ALA A 123 -55.46 -4.72 23.88
C ALA A 123 -54.28 -5.61 23.40
N CYS A 124 -53.67 -5.24 22.27
CA CYS A 124 -52.67 -6.03 21.58
C CYS A 124 -51.49 -5.18 21.15
N THR A 125 -50.40 -5.84 20.77
CA THR A 125 -49.30 -5.21 20.04
C THR A 125 -49.32 -5.67 18.58
N LEU A 126 -49.19 -4.71 17.64
CA LEU A 126 -48.87 -4.95 16.25
C LEU A 126 -47.36 -4.89 16.10
N VAL A 127 -46.78 -6.00 15.68
CA VAL A 127 -45.34 -6.12 15.46
C VAL A 127 -45.06 -6.14 13.97
N ASN A 128 -44.25 -5.21 13.47
CA ASN A 128 -43.75 -5.22 12.13
C ASN A 128 -42.21 -5.39 12.16
N ALA A 129 -41.69 -6.33 11.40
CA ALA A 129 -40.29 -6.63 11.32
C ALA A 129 -39.81 -6.61 9.87
N HIS A 130 -38.78 -5.81 9.60
CA HIS A 130 -38.17 -5.66 8.29
C HIS A 130 -36.72 -6.13 8.36
N ASP A 131 -36.31 -7.07 7.47
CA ASP A 131 -34.92 -7.52 7.37
C ASP A 131 -34.06 -6.41 6.75
N VAL A 132 -33.12 -5.90 7.52
CA VAL A 132 -32.17 -4.87 7.10
C VAL A 132 -30.75 -5.40 6.94
N SER A 133 -30.55 -6.74 6.98
CA SER A 133 -29.24 -7.39 6.90
C SER A 133 -28.49 -7.00 5.63
N ASP A 134 -29.12 -7.12 4.46
CA ASP A 134 -28.48 -6.81 3.19
C ASP A 134 -28.14 -5.31 3.04
N LEU A 135 -29.05 -4.45 3.48
CA LEU A 135 -28.84 -2.99 3.46
C LEU A 135 -27.65 -2.59 4.36
N ARG A 136 -27.54 -3.19 5.54
CA ARG A 136 -26.43 -2.95 6.48
C ARG A 136 -25.11 -3.47 5.95
N ASN A 137 -25.10 -4.66 5.38
CA ASN A 137 -23.90 -5.24 4.77
C ASN A 137 -23.42 -4.40 3.60
N ALA A 138 -24.32 -3.99 2.70
CA ALA A 138 -24.00 -3.11 1.58
C ALA A 138 -23.46 -1.75 2.04
N ALA A 139 -24.07 -1.15 3.09
CA ALA A 139 -23.60 0.12 3.65
C ALA A 139 -22.21 -0.02 4.31
N ALA A 140 -21.93 -1.14 4.99
CA ALA A 140 -20.62 -1.41 5.58
C ALA A 140 -19.54 -1.61 4.50
N GLU A 141 -19.86 -2.35 3.44
CA GLU A 141 -18.95 -2.58 2.32
C GLU A 141 -18.65 -1.29 1.54
N ARG A 142 -19.68 -0.48 1.29
CA ARG A 142 -19.52 0.85 0.68
C ARG A 142 -18.59 1.73 1.50
N ARG A 143 -18.78 1.82 2.82
CA ARG A 143 -17.88 2.60 3.70
C ARG A 143 -16.43 2.11 3.63
N LYS A 144 -16.23 0.79 3.58
CA LYS A 144 -14.90 0.19 3.45
C LYS A 144 -14.24 0.55 2.12
N LEU A 145 -15.01 0.58 1.04
CA LEU A 145 -14.54 1.02 -0.28
C LEU A 145 -14.22 2.52 -0.31
N GLU A 146 -15.09 3.35 0.25
CA GLU A 146 -14.88 4.81 0.35
C GLU A 146 -13.60 5.13 1.13
N MET A 147 -13.35 4.45 2.26
CA MET A 147 -12.10 4.60 3.02
C MET A 147 -10.87 4.20 2.21
N ARG A 148 -10.92 3.08 1.47
CA ARG A 148 -9.83 2.64 0.60
C ARG A 148 -9.56 3.62 -0.54
N MET A 149 -10.62 4.17 -1.16
CA MET A 149 -10.49 5.18 -2.20
C MET A 149 -9.85 6.47 -1.67
N ALA A 150 -10.30 6.96 -0.50
CA ALA A 150 -9.73 8.15 0.13
C ALA A 150 -8.25 7.96 0.49
N GLU A 151 -7.85 6.78 1.00
CA GLU A 151 -6.46 6.44 1.27
C GLU A 151 -5.63 6.40 -0.02
N SER A 152 -6.15 5.77 -1.08
CA SER A 152 -5.48 5.72 -2.39
C SER A 152 -5.28 7.11 -2.98
N GLN A 153 -6.30 7.97 -2.96
CA GLN A 153 -6.20 9.35 -3.44
C GLN A 153 -5.21 10.19 -2.63
N ARG A 154 -5.17 10.00 -1.31
CA ARG A 154 -4.19 10.67 -0.44
C ARG A 154 -2.76 10.25 -0.79
N LEU A 155 -2.53 8.96 -1.03
CA LEU A 155 -1.23 8.43 -1.44
C LEU A 155 -0.83 8.94 -2.83
N GLU A 156 -1.77 9.01 -3.75
CA GLU A 156 -1.54 9.54 -5.11
C GLU A 156 -1.19 11.03 -5.09
N GLY A 157 -1.91 11.84 -4.32
CA GLY A 157 -1.61 13.26 -4.14
C GLY A 157 -0.25 13.51 -3.50
N LEU A 158 0.09 12.75 -2.44
CA LEU A 158 1.42 12.77 -1.83
C LEU A 158 2.51 12.34 -2.81
N GLY A 159 2.22 11.35 -3.67
CA GLY A 159 3.15 10.86 -4.68
C GLY A 159 3.50 11.89 -5.74
N LEU A 160 2.51 12.65 -6.22
CA LEU A 160 2.73 13.73 -7.19
C LEU A 160 3.58 14.87 -6.60
N MET A 161 3.24 15.31 -5.38
CA MET A 161 4.03 16.35 -4.68
C MET A 161 5.45 15.89 -4.35
N ALA A 162 5.58 14.66 -3.81
CA ALA A 162 6.89 14.11 -3.45
C ALA A 162 7.79 13.92 -4.68
N GLY A 163 7.22 13.52 -5.83
CA GLY A 163 7.96 13.37 -7.09
C GLY A 163 8.57 14.68 -7.58
N GLY A 164 7.79 15.76 -7.61
CA GLY A 164 8.27 17.08 -8.02
C GLY A 164 9.35 17.63 -7.07
N ILE A 165 9.08 17.59 -5.77
CA ILE A 165 10.03 18.07 -4.76
C ILE A 165 11.34 17.27 -4.79
N ALA A 166 11.27 15.93 -4.90
CA ALA A 166 12.46 15.10 -4.93
C ALA A 166 13.28 15.30 -6.21
N HIS A 167 12.64 15.58 -7.34
CA HIS A 167 13.31 15.95 -8.59
C HIS A 167 14.17 17.22 -8.39
N ASP A 168 13.59 18.29 -7.85
CA ASP A 168 14.30 19.55 -7.62
C ASP A 168 15.45 19.38 -6.61
N PHE A 169 15.22 18.62 -5.53
CA PHE A 169 16.29 18.28 -4.59
C PHE A 169 17.41 17.47 -5.24
N ASN A 170 17.09 16.48 -6.06
CA ASN A 170 18.09 15.65 -6.72
C ASN A 170 18.97 16.47 -7.68
N ASN A 171 18.39 17.42 -8.42
CA ASN A 171 19.14 18.30 -9.31
C ASN A 171 20.14 19.18 -8.54
N LEU A 172 19.68 19.80 -7.44
CA LEU A 172 20.59 20.58 -6.58
C LEU A 172 21.69 19.71 -5.96
N LEU A 173 21.35 18.47 -5.56
CA LEU A 173 22.29 17.55 -4.94
C LEU A 173 23.35 17.02 -5.92
N VAL A 174 23.02 16.82 -7.21
CA VAL A 174 24.03 16.53 -8.25
C VAL A 174 25.08 17.63 -8.27
N GLY A 175 24.65 18.90 -8.31
CA GLY A 175 25.57 20.04 -8.29
C GLY A 175 26.46 20.07 -7.05
N VAL A 176 25.89 19.90 -5.85
CA VAL A 176 26.66 19.94 -4.58
C VAL A 176 27.62 18.75 -4.47
N LEU A 177 27.19 17.54 -4.75
CA LEU A 177 28.01 16.32 -4.65
C LEU A 177 29.17 16.36 -5.63
N THR A 178 28.90 16.66 -6.91
CA THR A 178 29.91 16.65 -7.95
C THR A 178 30.95 17.78 -7.74
N ASN A 179 30.51 18.99 -7.39
CA ASN A 179 31.44 20.07 -7.09
C ASN A 179 32.28 19.81 -5.84
N SER A 180 31.70 19.23 -4.80
CA SER A 180 32.41 18.81 -3.58
C SER A 180 33.46 17.75 -3.92
N GLU A 181 33.14 16.78 -4.76
CA GLU A 181 34.06 15.72 -5.19
C GLU A 181 35.20 16.25 -6.07
N MET A 182 34.89 17.15 -7.00
CA MET A 182 35.92 17.83 -7.81
C MET A 182 36.87 18.68 -6.95
N ALA A 183 36.35 19.39 -5.96
CA ALA A 183 37.16 20.19 -5.04
C ALA A 183 38.06 19.29 -4.18
N LEU A 184 37.55 18.16 -3.65
CA LEU A 184 38.34 17.19 -2.88
C LEU A 184 39.51 16.60 -3.70
N ARG A 185 39.35 16.45 -5.03
CA ARG A 185 40.41 15.94 -5.91
C ARG A 185 41.53 16.98 -6.16
N GLN A 186 41.29 18.28 -5.89
CA GLN A 186 42.23 19.39 -6.13
C GLN A 186 42.87 19.92 -4.85
N ILE A 187 42.35 19.61 -3.69
CA ILE A 187 42.81 20.11 -2.39
C ILE A 187 43.67 19.04 -1.70
N GLU A 188 44.76 19.48 -1.10
CA GLU A 188 45.65 18.62 -0.32
C GLU A 188 44.89 17.97 0.87
N LEU A 189 45.15 16.69 1.14
CA LEU A 189 44.46 15.89 2.17
C LEU A 189 44.57 16.49 3.58
N ASP A 190 45.69 17.16 3.87
CA ASP A 190 45.94 17.74 5.20
C ASP A 190 45.39 19.19 5.35
N SER A 191 44.74 19.71 4.32
CA SER A 191 44.11 21.02 4.38
C SER A 191 42.86 21.04 5.23
N ALA A 192 42.69 22.07 6.06
CA ALA A 192 41.42 22.29 6.78
C ALA A 192 40.21 22.38 5.83
N ALA A 193 40.40 22.90 4.61
CA ALA A 193 39.37 22.97 3.58
C ALA A 193 38.90 21.59 3.14
N HIS A 194 39.79 20.58 3.08
CA HIS A 194 39.43 19.20 2.76
C HIS A 194 38.37 18.66 3.71
N SER A 195 38.57 18.79 5.03
CA SER A 195 37.63 18.32 6.04
C SER A 195 36.29 19.06 6.02
N PHE A 196 36.24 20.32 5.62
CA PHE A 196 35.00 21.07 5.44
C PHE A 196 34.20 20.57 4.25
N ILE A 197 34.84 20.35 3.10
CA ILE A 197 34.17 19.89 1.88
C ILE A 197 33.72 18.44 2.03
N GLU A 198 34.50 17.60 2.70
CA GLU A 198 34.10 16.23 3.01
C GLU A 198 32.79 16.20 3.87
N ARG A 199 32.66 17.10 4.84
CA ARG A 199 31.41 17.25 5.60
C ARG A 199 30.24 17.76 4.75
N VAL A 200 30.48 18.66 3.79
CA VAL A 200 29.46 19.11 2.83
C VAL A 200 29.00 17.95 1.96
N LYS A 201 29.95 17.16 1.41
CA LYS A 201 29.65 15.95 0.63
C LYS A 201 28.79 14.96 1.44
N LEU A 202 29.20 14.65 2.67
CA LEU A 202 28.46 13.74 3.55
C LEU A 202 27.03 14.24 3.86
N ALA A 203 26.87 15.55 4.05
CA ALA A 203 25.55 16.14 4.27
C ALA A 203 24.66 16.01 3.01
N ALA A 204 25.22 16.26 1.84
CA ALA A 204 24.50 16.12 0.57
C ALA A 204 24.11 14.66 0.27
N GLU A 205 24.99 13.69 0.54
CA GLU A 205 24.69 12.26 0.44
C GLU A 205 23.53 11.85 1.35
N ARG A 206 23.50 12.37 2.58
CA ARG A 206 22.39 12.14 3.53
C ARG A 206 21.08 12.76 3.03
N MET A 207 21.11 13.93 2.42
CA MET A 207 19.93 14.57 1.81
C MET A 207 19.42 13.78 0.61
N ALA A 208 20.31 13.26 -0.25
CA ALA A 208 19.95 12.38 -1.36
C ALA A 208 19.26 11.08 -0.87
N GLY A 209 19.79 10.50 0.21
CA GLY A 209 19.14 9.36 0.89
C GLY A 209 17.71 9.66 1.35
N LEU A 210 17.47 10.86 1.89
CA LEU A 210 16.13 11.28 2.31
C LEU A 210 15.17 11.49 1.15
N ALA A 211 15.61 12.09 0.08
CA ALA A 211 14.81 12.29 -1.13
C ALA A 211 14.37 10.92 -1.71
N ARG A 212 15.29 9.96 -1.77
CA ARG A 212 14.96 8.57 -2.17
C ARG A 212 13.96 7.90 -1.23
N GLN A 213 14.11 8.05 0.09
CA GLN A 213 13.15 7.51 1.07
C GLN A 213 11.74 8.08 0.89
N MET A 214 11.63 9.37 0.56
CA MET A 214 10.36 10.04 0.30
C MET A 214 9.69 9.51 -0.99
N LEU A 215 10.48 9.26 -2.04
CA LEU A 215 9.99 8.66 -3.30
C LEU A 215 9.55 7.21 -3.12
N ALA A 216 10.33 6.40 -2.40
CA ALA A 216 10.00 5.01 -2.14
C ALA A 216 8.65 4.83 -1.40
N TYR A 217 8.28 5.79 -0.52
CA TYR A 217 6.98 5.78 0.15
C TYR A 217 5.81 5.90 -0.83
N THR A 218 5.97 6.62 -1.92
CA THR A 218 4.90 6.84 -2.92
C THR A 218 4.70 5.63 -3.85
N GLY A 219 5.56 4.61 -3.75
CA GLY A 219 5.52 3.42 -4.61
C GLY A 219 5.83 3.70 -6.09
N ARG A 220 6.31 4.90 -6.40
CA ARG A 220 6.63 5.36 -7.77
C ARG A 220 8.11 5.27 -8.11
N ASP A 221 8.93 4.77 -7.17
CA ASP A 221 10.35 4.56 -7.42
C ASP A 221 10.56 3.38 -8.39
N HIS A 222 11.55 3.48 -9.23
CA HIS A 222 11.86 2.45 -10.22
C HIS A 222 12.36 1.18 -9.54
N VAL A 223 11.54 0.14 -9.58
CA VAL A 223 11.94 -1.20 -9.15
C VAL A 223 12.63 -1.87 -10.32
N GLN A 224 13.96 -1.89 -10.33
CA GLN A 224 14.73 -2.73 -11.26
C GLN A 224 14.63 -4.19 -10.79
N VAL A 225 13.50 -4.81 -11.07
CA VAL A 225 13.24 -6.19 -10.66
C VAL A 225 14.14 -7.13 -11.44
N ALA A 226 15.02 -7.82 -10.72
CA ALA A 226 15.88 -8.88 -11.26
C ALA A 226 15.88 -10.08 -10.29
N PRO A 227 16.22 -11.29 -10.77
CA PRO A 227 16.47 -12.41 -9.87
C PRO A 227 17.59 -12.06 -8.89
N LEU A 228 17.34 -12.22 -7.59
CA LEU A 228 18.19 -11.75 -6.52
C LEU A 228 18.32 -12.77 -5.39
N ASP A 229 19.55 -13.10 -4.99
CA ASP A 229 19.85 -13.84 -3.76
C ASP A 229 19.67 -12.92 -2.55
N LEU A 230 18.51 -13.05 -1.88
CA LEU A 230 18.15 -12.24 -0.71
C LEU A 230 19.08 -12.50 0.47
N ALA A 231 19.56 -13.74 0.65
CA ALA A 231 20.45 -14.09 1.76
C ALA A 231 21.84 -13.47 1.58
N ARG A 232 22.36 -13.44 0.36
CA ARG A 232 23.60 -12.76 0.02
C ARG A 232 23.48 -11.26 0.24
N LEU A 233 22.43 -10.63 -0.29
CA LEU A 233 22.16 -9.20 -0.10
C LEU A 233 22.07 -8.83 1.38
N THR A 234 21.41 -9.67 2.19
CA THR A 234 21.29 -9.45 3.63
C THR A 234 22.65 -9.53 4.32
N ARG A 235 23.49 -10.50 3.97
CA ARG A 235 24.88 -10.60 4.50
C ARG A 235 25.72 -9.37 4.15
N GLU A 236 25.67 -8.92 2.91
CA GLU A 236 26.37 -7.72 2.43
C GLU A 236 25.88 -6.46 3.18
N SER A 237 24.57 -6.30 3.34
CA SER A 237 23.97 -5.18 4.08
C SER A 237 24.37 -5.18 5.56
N ILE A 238 24.38 -6.34 6.22
CA ILE A 238 24.82 -6.47 7.62
C ILE A 238 26.31 -6.14 7.77
N ALA A 239 27.16 -6.58 6.85
CA ALA A 239 28.59 -6.27 6.89
C ALA A 239 28.86 -4.76 6.83
N ILE A 240 28.09 -4.03 6.01
CA ILE A 240 28.18 -2.56 5.94
C ILE A 240 27.67 -1.90 7.23
N LEU A 241 26.61 -2.46 7.83
CA LEU A 241 26.01 -1.94 9.05
C LEU A 241 26.79 -2.23 10.32
N ALA A 242 27.70 -3.20 10.30
CA ALA A 242 28.44 -3.65 11.49
C ALA A 242 29.21 -2.53 12.20
N SER A 243 29.65 -1.49 11.46
CA SER A 243 30.27 -0.29 12.03
C SER A 243 29.28 0.73 12.64
N ASN A 244 28.02 0.65 12.27
CA ASN A 244 26.98 1.60 12.69
C ASN A 244 26.09 1.05 13.81
N VAL A 245 26.07 -0.26 14.02
CA VAL A 245 25.37 -0.90 15.15
C VAL A 245 26.24 -0.77 16.39
N PRO A 246 25.71 -0.25 17.51
CA PRO A 246 26.48 -0.11 18.75
C PRO A 246 27.04 -1.47 19.24
N SER A 247 28.26 -1.46 19.75
CA SER A 247 28.98 -2.69 20.16
C SER A 247 28.33 -3.48 21.30
N HIS A 248 27.38 -2.90 22.01
CA HIS A 248 26.61 -3.58 23.07
C HIS A 248 25.38 -4.33 22.54
N ILE A 249 25.12 -4.29 21.22
CA ILE A 249 24.03 -5.02 20.57
C ILE A 249 24.63 -6.24 19.84
N PHE A 250 24.14 -7.41 20.18
CA PHE A 250 24.53 -8.65 19.50
C PHE A 250 23.63 -8.91 18.28
N LEU A 251 24.26 -9.12 17.11
CA LEU A 251 23.56 -9.52 15.88
C LEU A 251 23.62 -11.03 15.72
N ASP A 252 22.47 -11.70 15.87
CA ASP A 252 22.30 -13.13 15.63
C ASP A 252 21.68 -13.37 14.24
N CYS A 253 22.46 -13.96 13.34
CA CYS A 253 22.09 -14.08 11.93
C CYS A 253 21.98 -15.54 11.50
N SER A 254 20.78 -15.96 11.06
CA SER A 254 20.55 -17.26 10.43
C SER A 254 20.15 -17.05 8.96
N LEU A 255 21.16 -17.09 8.08
CA LEU A 255 21.06 -16.79 6.65
C LEU A 255 21.49 -18.02 5.82
N PRO A 256 20.60 -18.97 5.54
CA PRO A 256 20.90 -20.14 4.72
C PRO A 256 21.44 -19.76 3.34
N THR A 257 22.32 -20.60 2.79
CA THR A 257 22.96 -20.34 1.48
C THR A 257 22.23 -20.98 0.31
N ASP A 258 21.29 -21.89 0.56
CA ASP A 258 20.57 -22.66 -0.46
C ASP A 258 19.09 -22.23 -0.53
N LEU A 259 18.87 -20.94 -0.67
CA LEU A 259 17.53 -20.37 -0.86
C LEU A 259 17.31 -20.01 -2.34
N PRO A 260 16.07 -20.13 -2.84
CA PRO A 260 15.75 -19.68 -4.17
C PRO A 260 15.86 -18.16 -4.30
N ASP A 261 16.10 -17.67 -5.52
CA ASP A 261 16.11 -16.24 -5.82
C ASP A 261 14.69 -15.64 -5.68
N VAL A 262 14.63 -14.37 -5.25
CA VAL A 262 13.43 -13.55 -5.28
C VAL A 262 13.48 -12.60 -6.49
N HIS A 263 12.33 -12.14 -6.95
CA HIS A 263 12.26 -11.01 -7.87
C HIS A 263 12.30 -9.71 -7.09
N GLY A 264 13.38 -8.94 -7.22
CA GLY A 264 13.50 -7.71 -6.47
C GLY A 264 14.59 -6.77 -6.96
N ASP A 265 14.52 -5.54 -6.51
CA ASP A 265 15.53 -4.50 -6.67
C ASP A 265 16.49 -4.56 -5.47
N ALA A 266 17.78 -4.83 -5.76
CA ALA A 266 18.80 -4.99 -4.72
C ALA A 266 18.94 -3.73 -3.84
N THR A 267 18.84 -2.54 -4.42
CA THR A 267 18.98 -1.27 -3.69
C THR A 267 17.81 -1.06 -2.73
N GLN A 268 16.59 -1.28 -3.23
CA GLN A 268 15.37 -1.12 -2.42
C GLN A 268 15.29 -2.18 -1.32
N LEU A 269 15.59 -3.45 -1.61
CA LEU A 269 15.57 -4.51 -0.60
C LEU A 269 16.70 -4.35 0.42
N SER A 270 17.90 -3.87 0.03
CA SER A 270 18.94 -3.48 0.98
C SER A 270 18.45 -2.37 1.90
N GLN A 271 17.72 -1.37 1.39
CA GLN A 271 17.12 -0.32 2.21
C GLN A 271 16.10 -0.85 3.21
N VAL A 272 15.28 -1.86 2.84
CA VAL A 272 14.38 -2.54 3.79
C VAL A 272 15.18 -3.17 4.92
N ILE A 273 16.24 -3.93 4.61
CA ILE A 273 17.10 -4.61 5.58
C ILE A 273 17.72 -3.60 6.55
N VAL A 274 18.33 -2.54 6.00
CA VAL A 274 18.97 -1.46 6.76
C VAL A 274 17.98 -0.78 7.70
N ASN A 275 16.80 -0.39 7.19
CA ASN A 275 15.78 0.28 7.99
C ASN A 275 15.26 -0.61 9.13
N LEU A 276 15.05 -1.90 8.89
CA LEU A 276 14.57 -2.82 9.92
C LEU A 276 15.62 -3.02 11.02
N ILE A 277 16.89 -3.24 10.66
CA ILE A 277 17.99 -3.46 11.62
C ILE A 277 18.27 -2.18 12.42
N MET A 278 18.33 -1.02 11.77
CA MET A 278 18.57 0.24 12.46
C MET A 278 17.41 0.63 13.39
N ASN A 279 16.15 0.37 12.99
CA ASN A 279 15.01 0.58 13.87
C ASN A 279 15.06 -0.32 15.12
N ALA A 280 15.48 -1.57 14.97
CA ALA A 280 15.70 -2.51 16.06
C ALA A 280 16.81 -2.02 17.00
N ALA A 281 17.96 -1.62 16.45
CA ALA A 281 19.08 -1.07 17.23
C ALA A 281 18.67 0.19 18.01
N ASP A 282 17.96 1.08 17.35
CA ASP A 282 17.43 2.30 17.98
C ASP A 282 16.41 2.01 19.08
N ALA A 283 15.59 0.96 18.93
CA ALA A 283 14.60 0.56 19.94
C ALA A 283 15.29 -0.01 21.20
N ILE A 284 16.36 -0.77 21.04
CA ILE A 284 17.19 -1.27 22.13
C ILE A 284 17.85 -0.10 22.87
N GLY A 285 18.33 0.91 22.13
CA GLY A 285 18.95 2.10 22.70
C GLY A 285 20.30 1.83 23.36
N GLY A 286 20.59 2.45 24.52
CA GLY A 286 21.87 2.35 25.22
C GLY A 286 22.06 1.11 26.09
N ARG A 287 21.17 0.12 26.07
CA ARG A 287 21.23 -1.12 26.85
C ARG A 287 21.81 -2.28 26.02
N PRO A 288 22.42 -3.29 26.65
CA PRO A 288 22.74 -4.53 25.95
C PRO A 288 21.47 -5.19 25.40
N GLY A 289 21.54 -5.73 24.19
CA GLY A 289 20.40 -6.37 23.56
C GLY A 289 20.80 -7.23 22.36
N THR A 290 19.80 -7.92 21.79
CA THR A 290 19.99 -8.84 20.66
C THR A 290 19.04 -8.51 19.54
N ILE A 291 19.58 -8.47 18.31
CA ILE A 291 18.80 -8.40 17.09
C ILE A 291 19.01 -9.70 16.33
N SER A 292 17.93 -10.45 16.12
CA SER A 292 17.96 -11.69 15.33
C SER A 292 17.49 -11.42 13.91
N VAL A 293 18.28 -11.83 12.92
CA VAL A 293 17.95 -11.72 11.48
C VAL A 293 17.89 -13.10 10.87
N ASN A 294 16.71 -13.47 10.38
CA ASN A 294 16.45 -14.79 9.81
C ASN A 294 15.87 -14.69 8.41
N ILE A 295 16.23 -15.61 7.51
CA ILE A 295 15.56 -15.81 6.23
C ILE A 295 15.13 -17.26 6.11
N ARG A 296 13.87 -17.47 5.74
CA ARG A 296 13.31 -18.81 5.51
C ARG A 296 12.28 -18.79 4.40
N ARG A 297 12.06 -19.95 3.80
CA ARG A 297 11.01 -20.15 2.80
C ARG A 297 9.68 -20.41 3.50
N GLU A 298 8.64 -19.70 3.12
CA GLU A 298 7.29 -19.83 3.68
C GLU A 298 6.23 -19.76 2.59
N PHE A 299 5.11 -20.44 2.84
CA PHE A 299 3.88 -20.26 2.09
C PHE A 299 3.01 -19.20 2.77
N VAL A 300 2.60 -18.19 2.00
CA VAL A 300 1.65 -17.17 2.45
C VAL A 300 0.30 -17.49 1.84
N ASP A 301 -0.67 -17.89 2.70
CA ASP A 301 -2.05 -18.16 2.29
C ASP A 301 -2.99 -17.00 2.64
N SER A 302 -4.09 -16.90 1.88
CA SER A 302 -5.11 -15.85 2.02
C SER A 302 -5.77 -15.82 3.41
N ASP A 303 -5.84 -16.97 4.11
CA ASP A 303 -6.57 -17.10 5.38
C ASP A 303 -5.75 -16.68 6.62
N ARG A 304 -4.42 -16.63 6.52
CA ARG A 304 -3.53 -16.16 7.60
C ARG A 304 -3.41 -14.63 7.71
N THR A 305 -4.15 -13.88 6.92
CA THR A 305 -3.84 -12.48 6.56
C THR A 305 -4.58 -11.41 7.36
N SER A 306 -5.32 -11.75 8.42
CA SER A 306 -6.04 -10.75 9.24
C SER A 306 -5.13 -9.80 10.05
N SER A 307 -3.84 -10.14 10.22
CA SER A 307 -2.85 -9.37 11.00
C SER A 307 -1.76 -8.68 10.17
N LEU A 308 -1.85 -8.72 8.82
CA LEU A 308 -0.84 -8.10 7.95
C LEU A 308 -1.04 -6.59 7.82
N ALA A 309 0.03 -5.82 8.04
CA ALA A 309 0.05 -4.38 7.78
C ALA A 309 0.02 -4.05 6.27
N VAL A 310 0.63 -4.91 5.43
CA VAL A 310 0.60 -4.83 3.96
C VAL A 310 0.31 -6.20 3.38
N ARG A 311 -0.61 -6.25 2.42
CA ARG A 311 -0.94 -7.43 1.65
C ARG A 311 -1.00 -7.09 0.17
N SER A 312 0.08 -7.38 -0.56
CA SER A 312 0.09 -7.29 -2.02
C SER A 312 0.21 -8.67 -2.69
N VAL A 313 0.47 -9.72 -1.91
CA VAL A 313 0.52 -11.12 -2.37
C VAL A 313 -0.88 -11.57 -2.79
N ARG A 314 -1.01 -12.10 -4.00
CA ARG A 314 -2.29 -12.62 -4.54
C ARG A 314 -2.32 -14.14 -4.45
N GLY A 315 -3.30 -14.68 -3.74
CA GLY A 315 -3.49 -16.14 -3.59
C GLY A 315 -2.46 -16.80 -2.68
N ALA A 316 -2.41 -18.14 -2.69
CA ALA A 316 -1.37 -18.90 -2.02
C ALA A 316 -0.07 -18.80 -2.82
N THR A 317 0.94 -18.12 -2.29
CA THR A 317 2.21 -17.84 -2.98
C THR A 317 3.38 -18.24 -2.12
N GLU A 318 4.37 -18.87 -2.75
CA GLU A 318 5.64 -19.21 -2.12
C GLU A 318 6.55 -17.98 -2.05
N CYS A 319 7.07 -17.66 -0.86
CA CYS A 319 7.83 -16.46 -0.58
C CYS A 319 9.11 -16.77 0.22
N LEU A 320 10.10 -15.89 0.18
CA LEU A 320 11.08 -15.78 1.24
C LEU A 320 10.59 -14.80 2.31
N CYS A 321 10.64 -15.24 3.56
CA CYS A 321 10.38 -14.43 4.73
C CYS A 321 11.69 -13.93 5.32
N LEU A 322 11.92 -12.63 5.27
CA LEU A 322 12.94 -11.93 6.05
C LEU A 322 12.32 -11.55 7.39
N GLU A 323 12.86 -12.07 8.48
CA GLU A 323 12.45 -11.76 9.84
C GLU A 323 13.55 -10.98 10.56
N VAL A 324 13.21 -9.83 11.13
CA VAL A 324 14.06 -9.06 12.04
C VAL A 324 13.34 -8.95 13.37
N LYS A 325 13.98 -9.44 14.44
CA LYS A 325 13.44 -9.44 15.80
C LYS A 325 14.42 -8.76 16.75
N ASP A 326 13.92 -7.87 17.58
CA ASP A 326 14.67 -7.25 18.68
C ASP A 326 14.07 -7.63 20.05
N ASP A 327 14.87 -7.49 21.09
CA ASP A 327 14.49 -7.60 22.50
C ASP A 327 14.27 -6.22 23.14
N GLY A 328 13.90 -5.23 22.33
CA GLY A 328 13.62 -3.87 22.73
C GLY A 328 12.42 -3.73 23.67
N PRO A 329 11.99 -2.49 23.97
CA PRO A 329 10.85 -2.22 24.86
C PRO A 329 9.50 -2.60 24.25
N GLY A 330 9.45 -2.93 22.95
CA GLY A 330 8.20 -3.18 22.25
C GLY A 330 7.33 -1.95 22.11
N MET A 331 6.09 -2.15 21.65
CA MET A 331 5.13 -1.08 21.34
C MET A 331 3.74 -1.41 21.84
N ASP A 332 3.00 -0.39 22.27
CA ASP A 332 1.57 -0.48 22.54
C ASP A 332 0.75 -0.49 21.24
N GLN A 333 -0.54 -0.80 21.35
CA GLN A 333 -1.45 -0.88 20.20
C GLN A 333 -1.60 0.47 19.48
N ALA A 334 -1.59 1.59 20.20
CA ALA A 334 -1.75 2.92 19.62
C ALA A 334 -0.54 3.29 18.76
N THR A 335 0.66 3.01 19.25
CA THR A 335 1.92 3.16 18.51
C THR A 335 1.97 2.23 17.31
N ARG A 336 1.65 0.93 17.49
CA ARG A 336 1.67 -0.07 16.43
C ARG A 336 0.76 0.29 15.25
N ASN A 337 -0.37 0.94 15.49
CA ASN A 337 -1.28 1.38 14.43
C ASN A 337 -0.74 2.55 13.61
N ARG A 338 0.28 3.27 14.11
CA ARG A 338 0.81 4.50 13.51
C ARG A 338 2.25 4.40 13.02
N ILE A 339 2.97 3.31 13.29
CA ILE A 339 4.40 3.20 12.93
C ILE A 339 4.69 3.33 11.45
N PHE A 340 3.68 3.12 10.59
CA PHE A 340 3.78 3.28 9.14
C PHE A 340 3.31 4.66 8.65
N ASP A 341 2.78 5.51 9.54
CA ASP A 341 2.42 6.88 9.17
C ASP A 341 3.70 7.67 8.89
N PRO A 342 3.79 8.40 7.76
CA PRO A 342 4.93 9.26 7.48
C PRO A 342 5.13 10.27 8.58
N PHE A 343 6.40 10.52 8.92
CA PHE A 343 6.82 11.45 9.96
C PHE A 343 6.39 11.06 11.39
N PHE A 344 5.74 9.92 11.58
CA PHE A 344 5.47 9.42 12.92
C PHE A 344 6.74 8.85 13.56
N SER A 345 7.09 9.33 14.72
CA SER A 345 8.25 8.86 15.49
C SER A 345 7.99 9.01 16.98
N THR A 346 8.34 8.00 17.76
CA THR A 346 8.35 8.04 19.23
C THR A 346 9.64 8.65 19.79
N LYS A 347 10.64 8.96 18.93
CA LYS A 347 11.98 9.44 19.29
C LYS A 347 12.10 10.99 19.28
N GLY A 348 11.01 11.74 19.20
CA GLY A 348 11.01 13.20 19.14
C GLY A 348 11.75 13.73 17.90
N LYS A 349 12.52 14.82 18.05
CA LYS A 349 13.24 15.48 16.93
C LYS A 349 14.36 14.64 16.31
N ALA A 350 14.83 13.58 16.96
CA ALA A 350 15.90 12.71 16.47
C ALA A 350 15.38 11.66 15.46
N GLY A 351 14.11 11.26 15.54
CA GLY A 351 13.50 10.28 14.66
C GLY A 351 12.67 10.95 13.56
N ARG A 352 13.05 10.76 12.29
CA ARG A 352 12.39 11.39 11.12
C ARG A 352 11.08 10.72 10.72
N GLY A 353 10.78 9.51 11.22
CA GLY A 353 9.53 8.79 10.98
C GLY A 353 9.27 8.36 9.53
N LEU A 354 10.30 8.28 8.68
CA LEU A 354 10.18 7.88 7.28
C LEU A 354 10.61 6.43 7.00
N GLY A 355 11.41 5.82 7.89
CA GLY A 355 12.01 4.51 7.65
C GLY A 355 10.99 3.38 7.43
N LEU A 356 10.02 3.22 8.35
CA LEU A 356 9.00 2.17 8.23
C LEU A 356 7.95 2.49 7.15
N ALA A 357 7.65 3.76 6.92
CA ALA A 357 6.81 4.17 5.80
C ALA A 357 7.44 3.78 4.45
N SER A 358 8.77 3.98 4.30
CA SER A 358 9.53 3.53 3.14
C SER A 358 9.53 2.00 3.00
N VAL A 359 9.75 1.25 4.09
CA VAL A 359 9.65 -0.23 4.09
C VAL A 359 8.30 -0.68 3.54
N MET A 360 7.20 -0.08 3.99
CA MET A 360 5.86 -0.40 3.51
C MET A 360 5.71 -0.13 2.00
N GLY A 361 6.20 0.99 1.50
CA GLY A 361 6.18 1.34 0.07
C GLY A 361 6.98 0.35 -0.78
N ILE A 362 8.20 0.03 -0.37
CA ILE A 362 9.06 -0.93 -1.07
C ILE A 362 8.43 -2.33 -1.10
N VAL A 363 7.92 -2.81 0.03
CA VAL A 363 7.26 -4.14 0.10
C VAL A 363 6.04 -4.20 -0.82
N ARG A 364 5.24 -3.14 -0.90
CA ARG A 364 4.11 -3.04 -1.85
C ARG A 364 4.59 -3.09 -3.31
N ALA A 365 5.64 -2.34 -3.65
CA ALA A 365 6.20 -2.32 -5.00
C ALA A 365 6.73 -3.69 -5.44
N HIS A 366 7.24 -4.50 -4.51
CA HIS A 366 7.70 -5.87 -4.72
C HIS A 366 6.57 -6.92 -4.61
N GLN A 367 5.30 -6.50 -4.55
CA GLN A 367 4.15 -7.40 -4.39
C GLN A 367 4.25 -8.30 -3.15
N GLY A 368 4.95 -7.84 -2.13
CA GLY A 368 5.22 -8.56 -0.90
C GLY A 368 4.13 -8.39 0.17
N ALA A 369 4.41 -8.91 1.36
CA ALA A 369 3.61 -8.74 2.56
C ALA A 369 4.48 -8.30 3.75
N LEU A 370 3.89 -7.58 4.71
CA LEU A 370 4.57 -7.08 5.90
C LEU A 370 3.71 -7.32 7.14
N GLN A 371 4.32 -7.87 8.19
CA GLN A 371 3.68 -8.06 9.49
C GLN A 371 4.55 -7.51 10.62
N VAL A 372 3.89 -6.99 11.65
CA VAL A 372 4.51 -6.50 12.87
C VAL A 372 3.84 -7.12 14.08
N ASP A 373 4.63 -7.84 14.85
CA ASP A 373 4.23 -8.38 16.14
C ASP A 373 5.05 -7.67 17.23
N SER A 374 4.41 -6.96 18.12
CA SER A 374 5.06 -6.21 19.20
C SER A 374 4.12 -6.05 20.38
N GLU A 375 4.67 -6.25 21.57
CA GLU A 375 4.01 -6.02 22.86
C GLU A 375 4.99 -5.31 23.80
N LEU A 376 4.47 -4.46 24.68
CA LEU A 376 5.32 -3.74 25.65
C LEU A 376 6.13 -4.72 26.51
N GLY A 377 7.44 -4.52 26.56
CA GLY A 377 8.39 -5.36 27.30
C GLY A 377 8.80 -6.67 26.61
N GLN A 378 8.26 -7.00 25.41
CA GLN A 378 8.54 -8.24 24.69
C GLN A 378 9.39 -8.04 23.43
N GLY A 379 9.76 -6.81 23.11
CA GLY A 379 10.44 -6.45 21.88
C GLY A 379 9.52 -6.37 20.67
N THR A 380 10.13 -6.33 19.49
CA THR A 380 9.41 -6.24 18.22
C THR A 380 9.91 -7.30 17.25
N ARG A 381 8.99 -7.90 16.50
CA ARG A 381 9.26 -8.80 15.39
C ARG A 381 8.62 -8.25 14.14
N MET A 382 9.45 -7.98 13.12
CA MET A 382 9.00 -7.58 11.79
C MET A 382 9.28 -8.67 10.79
N ARG A 383 8.28 -9.03 9.98
CA ARG A 383 8.38 -10.06 8.94
C ARG A 383 8.00 -9.48 7.59
N VAL A 384 8.87 -9.67 6.62
CA VAL A 384 8.68 -9.22 5.23
C VAL A 384 8.73 -10.45 4.33
N TRP A 385 7.68 -10.66 3.55
CA TRP A 385 7.60 -11.73 2.56
C TRP A 385 7.77 -11.16 1.17
N ILE A 386 8.72 -11.72 0.42
CA ILE A 386 8.96 -11.38 -0.99
C ILE A 386 8.70 -12.62 -1.84
N PRO A 387 7.88 -12.53 -2.90
CA PRO A 387 7.58 -13.65 -3.79
C PRO A 387 8.82 -14.23 -4.46
N LEU A 388 8.85 -15.56 -4.66
CA LEU A 388 9.94 -16.21 -5.36
C LEU A 388 9.96 -15.86 -6.85
N SER A 389 11.15 -15.88 -7.44
CA SER A 389 11.33 -15.79 -8.89
C SER A 389 10.90 -17.09 -9.56
N SER A 390 10.09 -16.99 -10.61
CA SER A 390 9.74 -18.13 -11.47
C SER A 390 10.88 -18.55 -12.43
N GLU A 391 11.91 -17.71 -12.59
CA GLU A 391 13.05 -17.97 -13.49
C GLU A 391 14.33 -18.22 -12.70
N ARG A 392 14.90 -19.42 -12.90
CA ARG A 392 16.27 -19.76 -12.46
C ARG A 392 17.29 -19.25 -13.48
N GLN A 393 17.69 -17.99 -13.39
CA GLN A 393 18.91 -17.50 -14.04
C GLN A 393 19.94 -17.13 -12.97
N ARG A 394 20.98 -17.95 -12.85
CA ARG A 394 22.17 -17.60 -12.06
C ARG A 394 22.90 -16.46 -12.76
N SER A 395 22.74 -15.25 -12.26
CA SER A 395 23.52 -14.10 -12.68
C SER A 395 24.90 -14.16 -12.03
N ASN A 396 25.89 -14.56 -12.82
CA ASN A 396 27.32 -14.47 -12.48
C ASN A 396 27.80 -13.06 -12.81
N ARG A 397 27.64 -12.08 -11.91
CA ARG A 397 28.33 -10.78 -12.00
C ARG A 397 29.45 -10.74 -10.97
N ALA A 398 30.68 -10.84 -11.47
CA ALA A 398 31.88 -10.61 -10.69
C ALA A 398 32.02 -9.12 -10.32
N PRO A 399 32.59 -8.78 -9.13
CA PRO A 399 32.90 -7.39 -8.79
C PRO A 399 34.08 -6.90 -9.62
N LEU A 400 33.89 -5.84 -10.39
CA LEU A 400 34.97 -5.13 -11.06
C LEU A 400 35.44 -3.97 -10.19
N THR A 401 36.60 -4.13 -9.61
CA THR A 401 37.36 -3.04 -9.00
C THR A 401 38.63 -2.76 -9.82
N ALA A 402 38.89 -1.48 -10.00
CA ALA A 402 40.15 -0.84 -10.41
C ALA A 402 40.57 -0.90 -11.90
N ALA A 403 40.47 0.25 -12.55
CA ALA A 403 41.34 0.90 -13.54
C ALA A 403 40.54 1.80 -14.51
N LEU A 404 39.98 2.93 -14.03
CA LEU A 404 39.02 3.73 -14.81
C LEU A 404 39.54 5.08 -15.31
N LYS A 405 40.84 5.42 -15.19
CA LYS A 405 41.33 6.78 -15.49
C LYS A 405 41.58 7.12 -16.97
N SER A 406 41.50 6.16 -17.92
CA SER A 406 41.83 6.47 -19.35
C SER A 406 40.77 6.03 -20.37
N GLU A 407 39.64 5.49 -19.98
CA GLU A 407 38.74 4.79 -20.92
C GLU A 407 37.76 5.70 -21.68
N VAL A 408 37.52 6.94 -21.24
CA VAL A 408 36.59 7.91 -21.88
C VAL A 408 37.28 9.06 -22.59
N SER A 409 38.60 9.12 -22.53
CA SER A 409 39.39 10.23 -23.13
C SER A 409 39.32 10.23 -24.65
N GLY A 410 39.12 11.40 -25.23
CA GLY A 410 39.09 11.61 -26.69
C GLY A 410 37.72 11.51 -27.33
N TYR A 411 36.72 10.95 -26.63
CA TYR A 411 35.35 10.85 -27.15
C TYR A 411 34.61 12.19 -27.11
N SER A 412 33.70 12.37 -28.06
CA SER A 412 32.81 13.52 -28.17
C SER A 412 31.48 13.24 -27.52
N VAL A 413 31.12 13.99 -26.49
CA VAL A 413 29.93 13.76 -25.66
C VAL A 413 29.02 14.99 -25.71
N LEU A 414 27.74 14.77 -25.99
CA LEU A 414 26.70 15.78 -25.87
C LEU A 414 25.95 15.60 -24.55
N VAL A 415 25.92 16.63 -23.71
CA VAL A 415 25.13 16.66 -22.47
C VAL A 415 23.86 17.47 -22.72
N VAL A 416 22.70 16.81 -22.58
CA VAL A 416 21.38 17.40 -22.80
C VAL A 416 20.62 17.39 -21.48
N ASP A 417 20.45 18.58 -20.90
CA ASP A 417 19.84 18.76 -19.58
C ASP A 417 19.29 20.18 -19.46
N ASP A 418 18.07 20.38 -19.03
CA ASP A 418 17.47 21.71 -18.90
C ASP A 418 18.00 22.49 -17.70
N GLU A 419 18.50 21.77 -16.68
CA GLU A 419 19.06 22.37 -15.48
C GLU A 419 20.53 22.81 -15.68
N PRO A 420 20.86 24.13 -15.70
CA PRO A 420 22.21 24.63 -16.00
C PRO A 420 23.29 24.06 -15.07
N ILE A 421 22.96 23.94 -13.75
CA ILE A 421 23.91 23.45 -12.75
C ILE A 421 24.31 22.00 -13.04
N VAL A 422 23.35 21.14 -13.37
CA VAL A 422 23.58 19.72 -13.69
C VAL A 422 24.37 19.60 -14.99
N ARG A 423 23.95 20.31 -16.02
CA ARG A 423 24.60 20.35 -17.35
C ARG A 423 26.05 20.76 -17.26
N ASP A 424 26.33 21.91 -16.61
CA ASP A 424 27.68 22.45 -16.52
C ASP A 424 28.61 21.59 -15.65
N THR A 425 28.07 21.05 -14.54
CA THR A 425 28.83 20.22 -13.62
C THR A 425 29.18 18.87 -14.26
N THR A 426 28.19 18.21 -14.91
CA THR A 426 28.41 16.95 -15.65
C THR A 426 29.42 17.16 -16.80
N GLY A 427 29.28 18.25 -17.54
CA GLY A 427 30.21 18.61 -18.58
C GLY A 427 31.63 18.84 -18.08
N SER A 428 31.79 19.51 -16.94
CA SER A 428 33.10 19.76 -16.32
C SER A 428 33.78 18.45 -15.91
N VAL A 429 33.06 17.49 -15.38
CA VAL A 429 33.57 16.14 -15.05
C VAL A 429 34.08 15.42 -16.28
N LEU A 430 33.31 15.38 -17.35
CA LEU A 430 33.68 14.71 -18.60
C LEU A 430 34.87 15.39 -19.26
N HIS A 431 34.90 16.72 -19.25
CA HIS A 431 36.03 17.51 -19.78
C HIS A 431 37.31 17.24 -18.99
N ALA A 432 37.27 17.20 -17.65
CA ALA A 432 38.42 16.87 -16.80
C ALA A 432 38.98 15.45 -17.05
N HIS A 433 38.17 14.54 -17.64
CA HIS A 433 38.59 13.20 -18.05
C HIS A 433 38.90 13.07 -19.54
N GLY A 434 39.09 14.22 -20.23
CA GLY A 434 39.58 14.27 -21.61
C GLY A 434 38.52 14.12 -22.69
N CYS A 435 37.23 14.22 -22.37
CA CYS A 435 36.17 14.23 -23.36
C CYS A 435 36.05 15.61 -24.04
N LYS A 436 35.60 15.62 -25.31
CA LYS A 436 35.10 16.83 -25.98
C LYS A 436 33.62 16.96 -25.65
N VAL A 437 33.25 17.99 -24.87
CA VAL A 437 31.89 18.14 -24.38
C VAL A 437 31.13 19.22 -25.15
N HIS A 438 29.89 18.90 -25.51
CA HIS A 438 28.94 19.82 -26.12
C HIS A 438 27.69 19.86 -25.23
N PHE A 439 26.92 20.93 -25.32
CA PHE A 439 25.79 21.18 -24.47
C PHE A 439 24.52 21.48 -25.26
N ALA A 440 23.37 21.06 -24.72
CA ALA A 440 22.06 21.49 -25.17
C ALA A 440 21.12 21.58 -23.96
N ALA A 441 20.22 22.55 -23.94
CA ALA A 441 19.31 22.80 -22.86
C ALA A 441 17.95 22.06 -23.03
N ASP A 442 17.66 21.60 -24.25
CA ASP A 442 16.43 20.87 -24.57
C ASP A 442 16.62 19.95 -25.77
N GLY A 443 15.57 19.17 -26.07
CA GLY A 443 15.59 18.21 -27.18
C GLY A 443 15.72 18.85 -28.56
N VAL A 444 15.21 20.06 -28.78
CA VAL A 444 15.27 20.76 -30.05
C VAL A 444 16.68 21.28 -30.27
N GLU A 445 17.28 21.86 -29.23
CA GLU A 445 18.68 22.31 -29.28
C GLU A 445 19.62 21.12 -29.44
N ALA A 446 19.35 19.98 -28.80
CA ALA A 446 20.14 18.77 -28.96
C ALA A 446 20.18 18.30 -30.42
N VAL A 447 19.04 18.20 -31.10
CA VAL A 447 18.97 17.82 -32.52
C VAL A 447 19.68 18.83 -33.43
N THR A 448 19.52 20.13 -33.17
CA THR A 448 20.22 21.16 -33.95
C THR A 448 21.73 21.16 -33.71
N THR A 449 22.17 20.88 -32.50
CA THR A 449 23.57 20.78 -32.11
C THR A 449 24.27 19.61 -32.80
N VAL A 450 23.66 18.41 -32.80
CA VAL A 450 24.24 17.24 -33.48
C VAL A 450 24.33 17.41 -35.01
N ALA A 451 23.44 18.20 -35.61
CA ALA A 451 23.51 18.51 -37.05
C ALA A 451 24.74 19.38 -37.43
N ARG A 452 25.31 20.07 -36.44
CA ARG A 452 26.49 20.95 -36.64
C ARG A 452 27.82 20.30 -36.25
N ILE A 453 27.76 19.21 -35.46
CA ILE A 453 28.94 18.52 -34.93
C ILE A 453 29.16 17.23 -35.72
N PRO A 454 30.30 17.01 -36.35
CA PRO A 454 30.49 15.89 -37.27
C PRO A 454 30.51 14.51 -36.61
N ASN A 455 30.87 14.39 -35.36
CA ASN A 455 30.93 13.11 -34.64
C ASN A 455 30.59 13.32 -33.16
N VAL A 456 29.48 12.78 -32.73
CA VAL A 456 29.11 12.61 -31.31
C VAL A 456 29.07 11.12 -31.01
N ASP A 457 29.89 10.67 -30.06
CA ASP A 457 30.03 9.26 -29.71
C ASP A 457 29.01 8.85 -28.67
N LEU A 458 28.68 9.76 -27.75
CA LEU A 458 27.76 9.54 -26.64
C LEU A 458 26.87 10.76 -26.39
N VAL A 459 25.59 10.53 -26.17
CA VAL A 459 24.64 11.54 -25.68
C VAL A 459 24.23 11.17 -24.24
N LEU A 460 24.46 12.07 -23.28
CA LEU A 460 23.81 12.06 -22.00
C LEU A 460 22.49 12.82 -22.13
N LEU A 461 21.37 12.15 -21.91
CA LEU A 461 20.03 12.71 -22.17
C LEU A 461 19.17 12.67 -20.92
N ASP A 462 18.83 13.84 -20.40
CA ASP A 462 17.84 13.92 -19.33
C ASP A 462 16.45 13.55 -19.84
N MET A 463 15.73 12.75 -19.06
CA MET A 463 14.39 12.27 -19.41
C MET A 463 13.28 13.25 -19.03
N ASN A 464 13.52 14.20 -18.15
CA ASN A 464 12.51 15.07 -17.55
C ASN A 464 12.60 16.53 -18.00
N MET A 465 12.99 16.76 -19.24
CA MET A 465 13.07 18.11 -19.78
C MET A 465 11.69 18.64 -20.22
N PRO A 466 11.40 19.94 -20.00
CA PRO A 466 10.20 20.57 -20.51
C PRO A 466 10.21 20.67 -22.06
N GLY A 467 9.05 20.66 -22.68
CA GLY A 467 8.91 20.85 -24.13
C GLY A 467 8.69 19.55 -24.89
N THR A 468 9.66 19.13 -25.71
CA THR A 468 9.51 17.94 -26.58
C THR A 468 9.51 16.65 -25.75
N PRO A 469 8.57 15.73 -25.99
CA PRO A 469 8.54 14.44 -25.32
C PRO A 469 9.85 13.66 -25.52
N ILE A 470 10.35 13.03 -24.46
CA ILE A 470 11.63 12.31 -24.47
C ILE A 470 11.74 11.28 -25.61
N ARG A 471 10.65 10.56 -25.92
CA ARG A 471 10.60 9.59 -27.02
C ARG A 471 10.91 10.24 -28.37
N GLU A 472 10.32 11.40 -28.63
CA GLU A 472 10.52 12.14 -29.87
C GLU A 472 11.97 12.65 -29.96
N THR A 473 12.51 13.20 -28.89
CA THR A 473 13.90 13.63 -28.80
C THR A 473 14.87 12.46 -29.03
N PHE A 474 14.65 11.33 -28.35
CA PHE A 474 15.47 10.13 -28.48
C PHE A 474 15.48 9.60 -29.92
N HIS A 475 14.31 9.44 -30.54
CA HIS A 475 14.21 8.96 -31.92
C HIS A 475 14.82 9.95 -32.94
N ALA A 476 14.63 11.25 -32.73
CA ALA A 476 15.25 12.26 -33.59
C ALA A 476 16.78 12.21 -33.50
N LEU A 477 17.35 12.05 -32.30
CA LEU A 477 18.79 11.88 -32.08
C LEU A 477 19.31 10.59 -32.71
N ARG A 478 18.57 9.48 -32.60
CA ARG A 478 18.92 8.20 -33.24
C ARG A 478 18.89 8.27 -34.75
N MET A 479 17.94 8.99 -35.33
CA MET A 479 17.91 9.21 -36.79
C MET A 479 19.09 10.08 -37.26
N ALA A 480 19.43 11.11 -36.51
CA ALA A 480 20.57 11.97 -36.84
C ALA A 480 21.93 11.28 -36.62
N LEU A 481 22.02 10.42 -35.61
CA LEU A 481 23.26 9.74 -35.17
C LEU A 481 22.99 8.22 -34.94
N PRO A 482 22.88 7.40 -35.99
CA PRO A 482 22.50 6.00 -35.86
C PRO A 482 23.46 5.12 -35.04
N LYS A 483 24.73 5.49 -34.95
CA LYS A 483 25.76 4.74 -34.20
C LYS A 483 26.04 5.31 -32.81
N CYS A 484 25.52 6.47 -32.48
CA CYS A 484 25.77 7.15 -31.22
C CYS A 484 25.18 6.34 -30.05
N LYS A 485 25.89 6.27 -28.96
CA LYS A 485 25.42 5.69 -27.70
C LYS A 485 24.58 6.71 -26.93
N VAL A 486 23.61 6.23 -26.14
CA VAL A 486 22.77 7.12 -25.32
C VAL A 486 22.79 6.64 -23.89
N LEU A 487 23.21 7.51 -22.98
CA LEU A 487 23.07 7.33 -21.54
C LEU A 487 21.92 8.22 -21.05
N LEU A 488 20.80 7.58 -20.73
CA LEU A 488 19.65 8.27 -20.16
C LEU A 488 19.92 8.66 -18.72
N THR A 489 19.52 9.86 -18.33
CA THR A 489 19.64 10.34 -16.95
C THR A 489 18.30 10.81 -16.43
N SER A 490 17.99 10.55 -15.16
CA SER A 490 16.80 11.12 -14.53
C SER A 490 16.83 10.99 -13.01
N GLY A 491 16.17 11.92 -12.33
CA GLY A 491 15.89 11.83 -10.89
C GLY A 491 14.61 11.05 -10.58
N TYR A 492 13.69 10.98 -11.57
CA TYR A 492 12.40 10.31 -11.47
C TYR A 492 11.89 9.95 -12.87
N ASN A 493 11.46 8.72 -13.11
CA ASN A 493 11.08 8.23 -14.43
C ASN A 493 9.71 7.54 -14.46
N ASP A 494 9.07 7.59 -15.64
CA ASP A 494 7.98 6.69 -16.01
C ASP A 494 8.56 5.32 -16.40
N PRO A 495 8.20 4.22 -15.67
CA PRO A 495 8.70 2.88 -15.93
C PRO A 495 8.48 2.36 -17.34
N ALA A 496 7.36 2.75 -17.95
CA ALA A 496 7.00 2.30 -19.29
C ALA A 496 7.90 2.95 -20.34
N VAL A 497 8.16 4.24 -20.20
CA VAL A 497 9.01 5.00 -21.13
C VAL A 497 10.46 4.53 -21.04
N LEU A 498 11.00 4.37 -19.83
CA LEU A 498 12.39 3.92 -19.67
C LEU A 498 12.61 2.51 -20.22
N ARG A 499 11.69 1.56 -19.96
CA ARG A 499 11.81 0.19 -20.44
C ARG A 499 11.83 0.13 -21.98
N ASP A 500 11.02 0.94 -22.60
CA ASP A 500 10.94 1.06 -24.06
C ASP A 500 12.27 1.55 -24.64
N LEU A 501 12.82 2.63 -24.07
CA LEU A 501 14.07 3.22 -24.52
C LEU A 501 15.31 2.34 -24.23
N LEU A 502 15.33 1.63 -23.10
CA LEU A 502 16.41 0.68 -22.76
C LEU A 502 16.40 -0.59 -23.65
N GLY A 503 15.28 -0.88 -24.33
CA GLY A 503 15.21 -1.93 -25.34
C GLY A 503 16.02 -1.62 -26.60
N GLU A 504 16.39 -0.37 -26.83
CA GLU A 504 17.17 0.07 -27.99
C GLU A 504 18.67 -0.21 -27.81
N PRO A 505 19.35 -0.79 -28.82
CA PRO A 505 20.79 -1.11 -28.74
C PRO A 505 21.65 0.12 -28.45
N GLY A 506 22.62 -0.02 -27.56
CA GLY A 506 23.55 1.06 -27.20
C GLY A 506 22.93 2.15 -26.33
N THR A 507 21.90 1.78 -25.55
CA THR A 507 21.27 2.62 -24.54
C THR A 507 21.51 2.05 -23.16
N ASP A 508 21.85 2.90 -22.18
CA ASP A 508 21.93 2.57 -20.75
C ASP A 508 21.31 3.71 -19.95
N PHE A 509 21.22 3.55 -18.63
CA PHE A 509 20.58 4.49 -17.72
C PHE A 509 21.40 4.73 -16.46
N ILE A 510 21.42 5.98 -15.97
CA ILE A 510 21.97 6.36 -14.68
C ILE A 510 20.99 7.24 -13.90
N GLN A 511 20.78 6.93 -12.64
CA GLN A 511 19.84 7.67 -11.79
C GLN A 511 20.52 8.88 -11.13
N LYS A 512 19.89 10.05 -11.19
CA LYS A 512 20.29 11.24 -10.43
C LYS A 512 19.81 11.16 -8.97
N PRO A 513 20.65 11.56 -7.96
CA PRO A 513 22.02 12.00 -8.10
C PRO A 513 22.99 10.82 -8.23
N PHE A 514 23.98 10.97 -9.11
CA PHE A 514 25.04 9.99 -9.35
C PHE A 514 26.38 10.50 -8.84
N VAL A 515 27.32 9.59 -8.57
CA VAL A 515 28.73 9.90 -8.25
C VAL A 515 29.58 9.86 -9.51
N ILE A 516 30.70 10.61 -9.50
CA ILE A 516 31.56 10.76 -10.68
C ILE A 516 32.04 9.41 -11.23
N ASP A 517 32.48 8.51 -10.36
CA ASP A 517 33.01 7.20 -10.76
C ASP A 517 31.94 6.31 -11.41
N GLU A 518 30.68 6.37 -10.96
CA GLU A 518 29.57 5.64 -11.59
C GLU A 518 29.25 6.20 -12.99
N LEU A 519 29.19 7.53 -13.14
CA LEU A 519 28.98 8.18 -14.44
C LEU A 519 30.06 7.75 -15.44
N LEU A 520 31.33 7.85 -15.07
CA LEU A 520 32.46 7.49 -15.94
C LEU A 520 32.44 6.01 -16.32
N GLN A 521 32.11 5.13 -15.37
CA GLN A 521 32.01 3.69 -15.62
C GLN A 521 30.89 3.35 -16.62
N ARG A 522 29.70 3.98 -16.49
CA ARG A 522 28.59 3.81 -17.43
C ARG A 522 28.96 4.29 -18.81
N CYS A 523 29.58 5.49 -18.91
CA CYS A 523 30.08 6.02 -20.19
C CYS A 523 31.09 5.08 -20.83
N ALA A 524 32.09 4.60 -20.09
CA ALA A 524 33.09 3.65 -20.59
C ALA A 524 32.50 2.33 -21.08
N ASN A 525 31.53 1.78 -20.35
CA ASN A 525 30.87 0.54 -20.74
C ASN A 525 30.06 0.69 -22.04
N LEU A 526 29.43 1.84 -22.27
CA LEU A 526 28.69 2.12 -23.50
C LEU A 526 29.60 2.36 -24.71
N LEU A 527 30.75 2.97 -24.49
CA LEU A 527 31.70 3.36 -25.55
C LEU A 527 32.58 2.19 -26.02
N ARG A 528 32.67 1.14 -25.24
CA ARG A 528 33.28 -0.12 -25.67
C ARG A 528 32.35 -0.88 -26.62
#